data_8ac8cec2dd380fe07f52f0b1d63cd6a9
#
_entry.id   8ac8cec2dd380fe07f52f0b1d63cd6a9
#
_cell.length_a   1.000
_cell.length_b   1.000
_cell.length_c   1.000
_cell.angle_alpha   90.00
_cell.angle_beta   90.00
_cell.angle_gamma   90.00
#
_symmetry.space_group_name_H-M   'P 1'
#
loop_
_entity.id
_entity.type
_entity.pdbx_description
1 polymer ?
#
loop_
_entity_poly.entity_id
_entity_poly.type
_entity_poly.pdbx_seq_one_letter_code
_entity_poly.pdbx_strand_id
1 'polypeptide(L)'
;MSDHFFMIREYINYRLKAMGRHGMHSPFVYEFIEKVIRDKSTHPSFEAIEAMRKQMYQNQISLQVEDFGAGSHKNNSNQRKVCDIARHAGRKAHWGQLLFKMVRHFQSKHILELGTSMGLGSSYLSAANPNGKVVSIEGSPEIAQQAMKHFKQMRLENIECRVGNFDLILEQVLEESQPFDFIFIDGNHRHEPTVRYFKQCLSHIHENTVIVFDDIHWSPGMAKAWEEIKSATEVTLSLDLFYFGIVFFRKEFLHKQDFVLRYS
;
A
#
# COMPACT_ATOMS: atom_id res chain seq x y z
N MET A 1 4.41 -20.74 -16.69
CA MET A 1 3.62 -19.67 -17.34
C MET A 1 4.29 -18.38 -16.90
N SER A 2 4.64 -17.46 -17.80
CA SER A 2 5.31 -16.23 -17.37
C SER A 2 4.34 -15.38 -16.51
N ASP A 3 4.84 -14.68 -15.49
CA ASP A 3 4.03 -13.85 -14.58
C ASP A 3 3.20 -12.81 -15.35
N HIS A 4 3.71 -12.36 -16.49
CA HIS A 4 2.99 -11.44 -17.38
C HIS A 4 1.70 -12.05 -17.97
N PHE A 5 1.72 -13.31 -18.41
CA PHE A 5 0.52 -13.98 -18.92
C PHE A 5 -0.49 -14.27 -17.80
N PHE A 6 0.01 -14.59 -16.60
CA PHE A 6 -0.83 -14.74 -15.42
C PHE A 6 -1.57 -13.43 -15.11
N MET A 7 -0.85 -12.32 -15.06
CA MET A 7 -1.42 -10.99 -14.77
C MET A 7 -2.50 -10.57 -15.78
N ILE A 8 -2.29 -10.84 -17.08
CA ILE A 8 -3.29 -10.56 -18.11
C ILE A 8 -4.56 -11.36 -17.87
N ARG A 9 -4.43 -12.66 -17.58
CA ARG A 9 -5.58 -13.52 -17.28
C ARG A 9 -6.35 -13.02 -16.04
N GLU A 10 -5.63 -12.69 -14.96
CA GLU A 10 -6.26 -12.19 -13.74
C GLU A 10 -6.93 -10.83 -13.98
N TYR A 11 -6.34 -9.96 -14.81
CA TYR A 11 -6.98 -8.69 -15.17
C TYR A 11 -8.29 -8.88 -15.95
N ILE A 12 -8.33 -9.84 -16.87
CA ILE A 12 -9.57 -10.17 -17.59
C ILE A 12 -10.63 -10.71 -16.62
N ASN A 13 -10.24 -11.63 -15.72
CA ASN A 13 -11.12 -12.18 -14.68
C ASN A 13 -11.66 -11.08 -13.76
N TYR A 14 -10.78 -10.18 -13.30
CA TYR A 14 -11.16 -9.01 -12.53
C TYR A 14 -12.19 -8.14 -13.29
N ARG A 15 -11.91 -7.81 -14.54
CA ARG A 15 -12.81 -6.95 -15.36
C ARG A 15 -14.21 -7.56 -15.57
N LEU A 16 -14.30 -8.88 -15.64
CA LEU A 16 -15.58 -9.61 -15.77
C LEU A 16 -16.39 -9.59 -14.46
N LYS A 17 -15.71 -9.61 -13.30
CA LYS A 17 -16.34 -9.63 -11.97
C LYS A 17 -16.56 -8.23 -11.39
N ALA A 18 -15.76 -7.25 -11.83
CA ALA A 18 -15.71 -5.93 -11.21
C ALA A 18 -17.03 -5.16 -11.33
N MET A 19 -17.60 -4.86 -10.18
CA MET A 19 -18.86 -4.14 -10.04
C MET A 19 -18.60 -2.63 -9.90
N GLY A 20 -19.56 -1.83 -10.35
CA GLY A 20 -19.64 -0.41 -10.04
C GLY A 20 -20.70 -0.15 -8.96
N ARG A 21 -21.09 1.11 -8.78
CA ARG A 21 -22.12 1.52 -7.80
C ARG A 21 -23.51 0.89 -8.04
N HIS A 22 -23.83 0.60 -9.28
CA HIS A 22 -25.13 0.02 -9.63
C HIS A 22 -25.17 -1.45 -9.21
N GLY A 23 -26.17 -1.83 -8.42
CA GLY A 23 -26.27 -3.18 -7.85
C GLY A 23 -25.49 -3.41 -6.56
N MET A 24 -24.86 -2.37 -5.99
CA MET A 24 -24.21 -2.46 -4.66
C MET A 24 -25.26 -2.39 -3.56
N HIS A 25 -25.40 -3.48 -2.80
CA HIS A 25 -26.37 -3.59 -1.70
C HIS A 25 -25.78 -3.31 -0.32
N SER A 26 -24.44 -3.19 -0.20
CA SER A 26 -23.78 -2.79 1.04
C SER A 26 -23.72 -1.25 1.15
N PRO A 27 -24.40 -0.62 2.11
CA PRO A 27 -24.36 0.84 2.29
C PRO A 27 -22.93 1.35 2.49
N PHE A 28 -22.12 0.64 3.27
CA PHE A 28 -20.73 0.98 3.53
C PHE A 28 -19.89 0.98 2.23
N VAL A 29 -20.02 -0.09 1.43
CA VAL A 29 -19.27 -0.18 0.16
C VAL A 29 -19.78 0.84 -0.85
N TYR A 30 -21.07 1.11 -0.88
CA TYR A 30 -21.64 2.17 -1.71
C TYR A 30 -21.06 3.54 -1.34
N GLU A 31 -21.01 3.86 -0.04
CA GLU A 31 -20.41 5.11 0.45
C GLU A 31 -18.92 5.20 0.09
N PHE A 32 -18.17 4.10 0.26
CA PHE A 32 -16.77 4.02 -0.13
C PHE A 32 -16.57 4.28 -1.63
N ILE A 33 -17.42 3.71 -2.49
CA ILE A 33 -17.38 3.97 -3.93
C ILE A 33 -17.62 5.45 -4.22
N GLU A 34 -18.64 6.06 -3.64
CA GLU A 34 -19.00 7.46 -3.93
C GLU A 34 -18.00 8.47 -3.35
N LYS A 35 -17.54 8.25 -2.10
CA LYS A 35 -16.70 9.24 -1.39
C LYS A 35 -15.19 9.01 -1.56
N VAL A 36 -14.76 7.82 -1.95
CA VAL A 36 -13.33 7.50 -2.08
C VAL A 36 -12.96 7.18 -3.52
N ILE A 37 -13.59 6.16 -4.12
CA ILE A 37 -13.22 5.69 -5.47
C ILE A 37 -13.56 6.74 -6.54
N ARG A 38 -14.73 7.36 -6.44
CA ARG A 38 -15.25 8.33 -7.43
C ARG A 38 -14.93 9.78 -7.09
N ASP A 39 -14.32 10.03 -5.94
CA ASP A 39 -13.90 11.37 -5.58
C ASP A 39 -12.88 11.91 -6.60
N LYS A 40 -13.21 13.03 -7.23
CA LYS A 40 -12.36 13.74 -8.20
C LYS A 40 -11.72 14.99 -7.60
N SER A 41 -11.83 15.17 -6.29
CA SER A 41 -11.20 16.31 -5.63
C SER A 41 -9.68 16.25 -5.77
N THR A 42 -9.08 17.41 -5.90
CA THR A 42 -7.63 17.61 -5.91
C THR A 42 -7.18 18.16 -4.56
N HIS A 43 -5.90 17.98 -4.26
CA HIS A 43 -5.30 18.54 -3.06
C HIS A 43 -3.93 19.15 -3.43
N PRO A 44 -3.53 20.30 -2.84
CA PRO A 44 -2.24 20.96 -3.16
C PRO A 44 -1.02 20.05 -3.01
N SER A 45 -1.05 19.09 -2.07
CA SER A 45 0.01 18.11 -1.90
C SER A 45 0.22 17.22 -3.12
N PHE A 46 -0.81 17.00 -3.95
CA PHE A 46 -0.69 16.14 -5.13
C PHE A 46 0.30 16.73 -6.14
N GLU A 47 0.24 18.04 -6.35
CA GLU A 47 1.18 18.74 -7.25
C GLU A 47 2.61 18.68 -6.71
N ALA A 48 2.80 18.88 -5.39
CA ALA A 48 4.11 18.81 -4.76
C ALA A 48 4.72 17.39 -4.85
N ILE A 49 3.92 16.35 -4.59
CA ILE A 49 4.37 14.96 -4.67
C ILE A 49 4.71 14.59 -6.13
N GLU A 50 3.91 15.01 -7.10
CA GLU A 50 4.18 14.74 -8.51
C GLU A 50 5.37 15.55 -9.06
N ALA A 51 5.61 16.77 -8.54
CA ALA A 51 6.83 17.51 -8.83
C ALA A 51 8.07 16.77 -8.30
N MET A 52 8.01 16.22 -7.08
CA MET A 52 9.06 15.37 -6.51
C MET A 52 9.26 14.11 -7.35
N ARG A 53 8.20 13.42 -7.78
CA ARG A 53 8.27 12.26 -8.68
C ARG A 53 9.02 12.60 -9.97
N LYS A 54 8.74 13.74 -10.60
CA LYS A 54 9.44 14.19 -11.81
C LYS A 54 10.93 14.43 -11.56
N GLN A 55 11.30 14.97 -10.40
CA GLN A 55 12.72 15.13 -10.01
C GLN A 55 13.41 13.77 -9.84
N MET A 56 12.75 12.80 -9.18
CA MET A 56 13.27 11.44 -9.05
C MET A 56 13.53 10.79 -10.41
N TYR A 57 12.65 10.98 -11.39
CA TYR A 57 12.81 10.42 -12.75
C TYR A 57 14.03 10.98 -13.51
N GLN A 58 14.56 12.11 -13.09
CA GLN A 58 15.76 12.72 -13.68
C GLN A 58 17.03 12.41 -12.86
N ASN A 59 16.88 11.84 -11.67
CA ASN A 59 17.98 11.61 -10.74
C ASN A 59 18.78 10.37 -11.13
N GLN A 60 20.07 10.56 -11.55
CA GLN A 60 20.99 9.52 -12.00
C GLN A 60 21.89 8.97 -10.88
N ILE A 61 21.69 9.41 -9.62
CA ILE A 61 22.47 8.91 -8.48
C ILE A 61 22.21 7.41 -8.35
N SER A 62 23.30 6.62 -8.25
CA SER A 62 23.24 5.19 -7.98
C SER A 62 23.26 4.94 -6.47
N LEU A 63 22.35 4.08 -6.01
CA LEU A 63 22.24 3.63 -4.63
C LEU A 63 22.61 2.15 -4.55
N GLN A 64 23.24 1.78 -3.44
CA GLN A 64 23.44 0.38 -3.09
C GLN A 64 22.14 -0.16 -2.49
N VAL A 65 21.50 -1.10 -3.16
CA VAL A 65 20.19 -1.61 -2.78
C VAL A 65 20.32 -3.01 -2.17
N GLU A 66 19.78 -3.15 -0.96
CA GLU A 66 19.54 -4.46 -0.36
C GLU A 66 18.10 -4.88 -0.68
N ASP A 67 17.95 -5.93 -1.50
CA ASP A 67 16.64 -6.43 -1.94
C ASP A 67 16.23 -7.65 -1.11
N PHE A 68 15.29 -7.48 -0.22
CA PHE A 68 14.74 -8.55 0.64
C PHE A 68 13.46 -9.17 0.08
N GLY A 69 12.96 -8.66 -1.05
CA GLY A 69 11.68 -9.06 -1.64
C GLY A 69 11.78 -10.05 -2.79
N ALA A 70 10.76 -10.06 -3.64
CA ALA A 70 10.67 -10.90 -4.84
C ALA A 70 11.74 -10.56 -5.90
N GLY A 71 12.50 -9.50 -5.70
CA GLY A 71 13.56 -9.04 -6.61
C GLY A 71 13.03 -8.38 -7.88
N SER A 72 13.83 -7.49 -8.49
CA SER A 72 13.55 -7.09 -9.85
C SER A 72 14.26 -8.07 -10.79
N HIS A 73 13.49 -8.78 -11.61
CA HIS A 73 14.01 -9.76 -12.59
C HIS A 73 15.03 -9.19 -13.62
N LYS A 74 15.38 -7.90 -13.55
CA LYS A 74 16.14 -7.22 -14.60
C LYS A 74 17.59 -6.88 -14.27
N ASN A 75 18.03 -6.89 -13.01
CA ASN A 75 19.39 -6.47 -12.67
C ASN A 75 20.01 -7.32 -11.55
N ASN A 76 21.08 -8.06 -11.88
CA ASN A 76 21.91 -8.79 -10.91
C ASN A 76 22.90 -7.87 -10.14
N SER A 77 22.86 -6.54 -10.32
CA SER A 77 23.71 -5.62 -9.58
C SER A 77 22.94 -5.04 -8.39
N ASN A 78 23.60 -5.00 -7.24
CA ASN A 78 23.08 -4.32 -6.05
C ASN A 78 23.05 -2.78 -6.21
N GLN A 79 23.49 -2.25 -7.34
CA GLN A 79 23.44 -0.81 -7.63
C GLN A 79 22.26 -0.49 -8.55
N ARG A 80 21.39 0.41 -8.10
CA ARG A 80 20.24 0.90 -8.86
C ARG A 80 20.18 2.42 -8.85
N LYS A 81 19.87 3.03 -9.99
CA LYS A 81 19.68 4.48 -10.04
C LYS A 81 18.34 4.89 -9.41
N VAL A 82 18.32 6.04 -8.76
CA VAL A 82 17.09 6.62 -8.20
C VAL A 82 15.98 6.68 -9.25
N CYS A 83 16.30 7.13 -10.48
CA CYS A 83 15.32 7.22 -11.57
C CYS A 83 14.70 5.86 -11.95
N ASP A 84 15.47 4.77 -11.85
CA ASP A 84 14.98 3.43 -12.18
C ASP A 84 14.12 2.87 -11.04
N ILE A 85 14.56 3.08 -9.79
CA ILE A 85 13.74 2.70 -8.62
C ILE A 85 12.39 3.43 -8.67
N ALA A 86 12.40 4.76 -8.87
CA ALA A 86 11.18 5.56 -8.91
C ALA A 86 10.22 5.17 -10.05
N ARG A 87 10.76 4.72 -11.20
CA ARG A 87 9.93 4.27 -12.34
C ARG A 87 9.33 2.87 -12.12
N HIS A 88 10.03 1.98 -11.43
CA HIS A 88 9.61 0.60 -11.27
C HIS A 88 8.80 0.38 -9.97
N ALA A 89 9.19 1.02 -8.88
CA ALA A 89 8.50 0.92 -7.59
C ALA A 89 7.36 1.94 -7.44
N GLY A 90 7.33 2.99 -8.26
CA GLY A 90 6.32 4.05 -8.14
C GLY A 90 5.05 3.74 -8.93
N ARG A 91 3.96 3.43 -8.25
CA ARG A 91 2.65 3.37 -8.89
C ARG A 91 2.24 4.70 -9.51
N LYS A 92 1.34 4.66 -10.50
CA LYS A 92 0.75 5.88 -11.08
C LYS A 92 0.09 6.74 -10.00
N ALA A 93 0.11 8.05 -10.19
CA ALA A 93 -0.37 9.04 -9.22
C ALA A 93 -1.73 8.73 -8.60
N HIS A 94 -2.70 8.24 -9.40
CA HIS A 94 -4.04 7.97 -8.91
C HIS A 94 -4.11 6.91 -7.80
N TRP A 95 -3.15 5.96 -7.72
CA TRP A 95 -3.07 4.98 -6.63
C TRP A 95 -2.62 5.62 -5.32
N GLY A 96 -1.61 6.52 -5.36
CA GLY A 96 -1.22 7.31 -4.20
C GLY A 96 -2.35 8.26 -3.75
N GLN A 97 -3.05 8.89 -4.70
CA GLN A 97 -4.24 9.70 -4.41
C GLN A 97 -5.36 8.88 -3.79
N LEU A 98 -5.51 7.60 -4.16
CA LEU A 98 -6.47 6.69 -3.52
C LEU A 98 -6.10 6.43 -2.06
N LEU A 99 -4.81 6.15 -1.76
CA LEU A 99 -4.33 6.02 -0.38
C LEU A 99 -4.64 7.29 0.44
N PHE A 100 -4.32 8.46 -0.12
CA PHE A 100 -4.63 9.76 0.50
C PHE A 100 -6.13 9.89 0.83
N LYS A 101 -7.01 9.57 -0.12
CA LYS A 101 -8.47 9.68 0.05
C LYS A 101 -9.00 8.69 1.08
N MET A 102 -8.46 7.47 1.12
CA MET A 102 -8.81 6.48 2.16
C MET A 102 -8.42 6.98 3.55
N VAL A 103 -7.18 7.43 3.74
CA VAL A 103 -6.72 7.96 5.04
C VAL A 103 -7.60 9.12 5.50
N ARG A 104 -7.97 10.05 4.60
CA ARG A 104 -8.88 11.15 4.92
C ARG A 104 -10.29 10.70 5.25
N HIS A 105 -10.85 9.78 4.45
CA HIS A 105 -12.21 9.28 4.64
C HIS A 105 -12.36 8.56 5.99
N PHE A 106 -11.39 7.72 6.36
CA PHE A 106 -11.37 7.00 7.62
C PHE A 106 -10.78 7.80 8.77
N GLN A 107 -10.31 9.04 8.54
CA GLN A 107 -9.70 9.92 9.54
C GLN A 107 -8.54 9.26 10.30
N SER A 108 -7.77 8.43 9.61
CA SER A 108 -6.70 7.63 10.18
C SER A 108 -5.56 8.53 10.71
N LYS A 109 -5.14 8.28 11.96
CA LYS A 109 -4.09 9.05 12.66
C LYS A 109 -2.81 8.25 12.85
N HIS A 110 -2.93 6.96 13.11
CA HIS A 110 -1.81 6.05 13.30
C HIS A 110 -1.70 5.16 12.07
N ILE A 111 -0.68 5.39 11.26
CA ILE A 111 -0.51 4.75 9.96
C ILE A 111 0.79 3.96 9.95
N LEU A 112 0.74 2.70 9.51
CA LEU A 112 1.90 1.86 9.24
C LEU A 112 2.04 1.65 7.74
N GLU A 113 3.26 1.76 7.23
CA GLU A 113 3.62 1.40 5.87
C GLU A 113 4.78 0.40 5.87
N LEU A 114 4.63 -0.72 5.18
CA LEU A 114 5.70 -1.67 4.90
C LEU A 114 6.15 -1.48 3.45
N GLY A 115 7.32 -0.86 3.24
CA GLY A 115 7.87 -0.53 1.93
C GLY A 115 7.84 0.97 1.62
N THR A 116 8.76 1.72 2.23
CA THR A 116 8.90 3.17 1.98
C THR A 116 9.35 3.46 0.55
N SER A 117 10.28 2.66 0.01
CA SER A 117 10.91 2.90 -1.28
C SER A 117 11.42 4.36 -1.40
N MET A 118 11.11 5.06 -2.49
CA MET A 118 11.48 6.48 -2.66
C MET A 118 10.59 7.44 -1.88
N GLY A 119 9.65 6.96 -1.07
CA GLY A 119 8.79 7.75 -0.19
C GLY A 119 7.55 8.36 -0.85
N LEU A 120 7.16 7.92 -2.04
CA LEU A 120 5.96 8.45 -2.71
C LEU A 120 4.68 8.02 -2.00
N GLY A 121 4.55 6.73 -1.63
CA GLY A 121 3.42 6.21 -0.84
C GLY A 121 3.30 6.94 0.49
N SER A 122 4.40 6.94 1.26
CA SER A 122 4.50 7.64 2.55
C SER A 122 4.09 9.11 2.46
N SER A 123 4.45 9.79 1.36
CA SER A 123 4.10 11.20 1.16
C SER A 123 2.60 11.43 1.00
N TYR A 124 1.90 10.54 0.28
CA TYR A 124 0.44 10.60 0.17
C TYR A 124 -0.24 10.28 1.50
N LEU A 125 0.24 9.27 2.23
CA LEU A 125 -0.28 8.88 3.55
C LEU A 125 -0.11 10.04 4.56
N SER A 126 1.07 10.63 4.62
CA SER A 126 1.41 11.75 5.50
C SER A 126 0.58 13.00 5.20
N ALA A 127 0.51 13.40 3.93
CA ALA A 127 -0.21 14.59 3.51
C ALA A 127 -1.73 14.48 3.73
N ALA A 128 -2.27 13.27 3.82
CA ALA A 128 -3.70 13.04 4.05
C ALA A 128 -4.14 13.45 5.46
N ASN A 129 -3.26 13.28 6.45
CA ASN A 129 -3.50 13.73 7.82
C ASN A 129 -2.19 14.25 8.45
N PRO A 130 -1.87 15.55 8.31
CA PRO A 130 -0.66 16.14 8.88
C PRO A 130 -0.57 16.05 10.42
N ASN A 131 -1.69 15.89 11.11
CA ASN A 131 -1.75 15.71 12.57
C ASN A 131 -1.66 14.23 13.00
N GLY A 132 -1.63 13.31 12.06
CA GLY A 132 -1.41 11.90 12.31
C GLY A 132 0.09 11.56 12.30
N LYS A 133 0.42 10.31 12.58
CA LYS A 133 1.78 9.76 12.52
C LYS A 133 1.84 8.64 11.50
N VAL A 134 2.83 8.67 10.61
CA VAL A 134 3.16 7.59 9.68
C VAL A 134 4.44 6.94 10.15
N VAL A 135 4.40 5.64 10.44
CA VAL A 135 5.60 4.82 10.64
C VAL A 135 5.79 4.02 9.37
N SER A 136 6.90 4.24 8.68
CA SER A 136 7.21 3.59 7.41
C SER A 136 8.50 2.78 7.53
N ILE A 137 8.50 1.52 7.11
CA ILE A 137 9.64 0.62 7.22
C ILE A 137 10.26 0.42 5.83
N GLU A 138 11.61 0.58 5.76
CA GLU A 138 12.39 0.33 4.54
C GLU A 138 13.58 -0.57 4.83
N GLY A 139 13.72 -1.63 4.04
CA GLY A 139 14.82 -2.60 4.20
C GLY A 139 16.18 -2.05 3.83
N SER A 140 16.27 -1.26 2.75
CA SER A 140 17.53 -0.74 2.22
C SER A 140 17.91 0.61 2.85
N PRO A 141 19.06 0.71 3.57
CA PRO A 141 19.47 1.95 4.23
C PRO A 141 19.63 3.14 3.28
N GLU A 142 20.21 2.93 2.09
CA GLU A 142 20.41 4.02 1.13
C GLU A 142 19.10 4.50 0.51
N ILE A 143 18.15 3.59 0.27
CA ILE A 143 16.80 3.94 -0.19
C ILE A 143 16.09 4.75 0.90
N ALA A 144 16.11 4.28 2.14
CA ALA A 144 15.51 4.99 3.28
C ALA A 144 16.10 6.39 3.45
N GLN A 145 17.43 6.53 3.35
CA GLN A 145 18.09 7.83 3.43
C GLN A 145 17.63 8.77 2.31
N GLN A 146 17.44 8.24 1.11
CA GLN A 146 16.95 9.04 -0.01
C GLN A 146 15.49 9.46 0.21
N ALA A 147 14.64 8.56 0.70
CA ALA A 147 13.25 8.88 1.05
C ALA A 147 13.18 9.98 2.13
N MET A 148 13.99 9.89 3.19
CA MET A 148 14.05 10.92 4.24
C MET A 148 14.48 12.29 3.70
N LYS A 149 15.38 12.36 2.70
CA LYS A 149 15.72 13.63 2.02
C LYS A 149 14.48 14.19 1.29
N HIS A 150 13.71 13.34 0.62
CA HIS A 150 12.48 13.75 -0.05
C HIS A 150 11.43 14.26 0.94
N PHE A 151 11.24 13.59 2.07
CA PHE A 151 10.32 14.03 3.13
C PHE A 151 10.70 15.42 3.67
N LYS A 152 11.99 15.62 3.96
CA LYS A 152 12.50 16.93 4.41
C LYS A 152 12.27 18.02 3.36
N GLN A 153 12.53 17.73 2.09
CA GLN A 153 12.33 18.68 0.99
C GLN A 153 10.85 19.07 0.84
N MET A 154 9.93 18.13 1.06
CA MET A 154 8.49 18.37 1.02
C MET A 154 7.91 18.85 2.36
N ARG A 155 8.73 19.01 3.41
CA ARG A 155 8.32 19.42 4.76
C ARG A 155 7.27 18.48 5.38
N LEU A 156 7.44 17.18 5.17
CA LEU A 156 6.62 16.14 5.77
C LEU A 156 7.27 15.70 7.09
N GLU A 157 6.81 16.27 8.20
CA GLU A 157 7.44 16.10 9.52
C GLU A 157 6.82 14.97 10.35
N ASN A 158 5.69 14.42 9.90
CA ASN A 158 4.94 13.39 10.61
C ASN A 158 5.25 11.95 10.14
N ILE A 159 6.36 11.75 9.41
CA ILE A 159 6.82 10.45 8.95
C ILE A 159 8.04 10.01 9.78
N GLU A 160 7.92 8.87 10.43
CA GLU A 160 9.03 8.16 11.06
C GLU A 160 9.46 7.00 10.15
N CYS A 161 10.63 7.12 9.53
CA CYS A 161 11.19 6.06 8.70
C CYS A 161 12.08 5.14 9.55
N ARG A 162 11.69 3.87 9.66
CA ARG A 162 12.43 2.79 10.34
C ARG A 162 13.20 1.97 9.30
N VAL A 163 14.51 1.84 9.50
CA VAL A 163 15.40 1.11 8.59
C VAL A 163 15.62 -0.31 9.09
N GLY A 164 15.28 -1.30 8.29
CA GLY A 164 15.51 -2.71 8.61
C GLY A 164 14.60 -3.66 7.84
N ASN A 165 15.01 -4.93 7.79
CA ASN A 165 14.19 -5.98 7.19
C ASN A 165 12.90 -6.16 8.00
N PHE A 166 11.75 -6.24 7.32
CA PHE A 166 10.44 -6.46 7.95
C PHE A 166 10.42 -7.67 8.88
N ASP A 167 11.08 -8.76 8.47
CA ASP A 167 11.15 -10.00 9.25
C ASP A 167 11.85 -9.84 10.60
N LEU A 168 12.66 -8.78 10.75
CA LEU A 168 13.46 -8.53 11.94
C LEU A 168 12.89 -7.43 12.84
N ILE A 169 12.25 -6.41 12.24
CA ILE A 169 11.88 -5.21 13.02
C ILE A 169 10.37 -4.96 13.11
N LEU A 170 9.53 -5.64 12.30
CA LEU A 170 8.08 -5.38 12.28
C LEU A 170 7.46 -5.63 13.66
N GLU A 171 7.79 -6.73 14.33
CA GLU A 171 7.25 -7.07 15.64
C GLU A 171 7.58 -5.98 16.67
N GLN A 172 8.84 -5.54 16.72
CA GLN A 172 9.24 -4.44 17.58
C GLN A 172 8.48 -3.13 17.27
N VAL A 173 8.33 -2.78 15.99
CA VAL A 173 7.57 -1.58 15.59
C VAL A 173 6.11 -1.66 16.01
N LEU A 174 5.51 -2.84 15.92
CA LEU A 174 4.14 -3.07 16.35
C LEU A 174 4.01 -2.91 17.87
N GLU A 175 4.90 -3.51 18.66
CA GLU A 175 4.92 -3.44 20.13
C GLU A 175 5.17 -2.01 20.66
N GLU A 176 6.01 -1.23 19.99
CA GLU A 176 6.30 0.17 20.35
C GLU A 176 5.16 1.14 19.98
N SER A 177 4.16 0.68 19.24
CA SER A 177 3.13 1.54 18.67
C SER A 177 1.78 1.30 19.33
N GLN A 178 0.90 2.32 19.28
CA GLN A 178 -0.52 2.15 19.54
C GLN A 178 -1.16 1.38 18.36
N PRO A 179 -2.36 0.78 18.54
CA PRO A 179 -3.06 0.16 17.42
C PRO A 179 -3.19 1.10 16.22
N PHE A 180 -2.97 0.55 15.04
CA PHE A 180 -2.99 1.32 13.80
C PHE A 180 -4.41 1.46 13.24
N ASP A 181 -4.73 2.66 12.75
CA ASP A 181 -5.98 2.94 12.03
C ASP A 181 -5.88 2.49 10.57
N PHE A 182 -4.66 2.57 9.99
CA PHE A 182 -4.42 2.28 8.59
C PHE A 182 -3.07 1.59 8.43
N ILE A 183 -3.05 0.48 7.68
CA ILE A 183 -1.81 -0.25 7.38
C ILE A 183 -1.72 -0.43 5.87
N PHE A 184 -0.59 -0.05 5.28
CA PHE A 184 -0.30 -0.27 3.87
C PHE A 184 0.87 -1.23 3.72
N ILE A 185 0.65 -2.37 3.09
CA ILE A 185 1.65 -3.42 2.88
C ILE A 185 2.04 -3.40 1.39
N ASP A 186 3.19 -2.79 1.10
CA ASP A 186 3.78 -2.63 -0.23
C ASP A 186 5.22 -3.13 -0.23
N GLY A 187 5.41 -4.40 0.07
CA GLY A 187 6.76 -4.95 0.08
C GLY A 187 6.78 -6.47 0.15
N ASN A 188 7.92 -7.04 -0.23
CA ASN A 188 8.21 -8.47 -0.34
C ASN A 188 7.47 -9.20 -1.47
N HIS A 189 6.19 -8.96 -1.71
CA HIS A 189 5.33 -9.51 -2.78
C HIS A 189 5.45 -11.03 -2.97
N ARG A 190 5.58 -11.80 -1.88
CA ARG A 190 5.58 -13.26 -1.84
C ARG A 190 4.46 -13.75 -0.93
N HIS A 191 3.92 -14.93 -1.23
CA HIS A 191 2.80 -15.52 -0.51
C HIS A 191 3.03 -15.58 1.01
N GLU A 192 4.04 -16.33 1.43
CA GLU A 192 4.26 -16.62 2.85
C GLU A 192 4.60 -15.34 3.67
N PRO A 193 5.55 -14.47 3.24
CA PRO A 193 5.82 -13.23 3.98
C PRO A 193 4.60 -12.31 4.07
N THR A 194 3.86 -12.12 2.99
CA THR A 194 2.68 -11.23 2.99
C THR A 194 1.62 -11.70 3.99
N VAL A 195 1.34 -13.00 4.03
CA VAL A 195 0.41 -13.58 5.00
C VAL A 195 0.95 -13.47 6.43
N ARG A 196 2.26 -13.67 6.64
CA ARG A 196 2.90 -13.53 7.95
C ARG A 196 2.79 -12.09 8.46
N TYR A 197 3.12 -11.08 7.65
CA TYR A 197 2.98 -9.68 8.04
C TYR A 197 1.53 -9.31 8.38
N PHE A 198 0.59 -9.80 7.59
CA PHE A 198 -0.83 -9.64 7.92
C PHE A 198 -1.16 -10.21 9.30
N LYS A 199 -0.76 -11.46 9.58
CA LYS A 199 -1.02 -12.12 10.88
C LYS A 199 -0.36 -11.39 12.06
N GLN A 200 0.86 -10.87 11.89
CA GLN A 200 1.52 -10.05 12.91
C GLN A 200 0.74 -8.75 13.19
N CYS A 201 0.21 -8.11 12.16
CA CYS A 201 -0.57 -6.89 12.34
C CYS A 201 -1.90 -7.10 13.09
N LEU A 202 -2.50 -8.29 13.06
CA LEU A 202 -3.82 -8.56 13.66
C LEU A 202 -3.91 -8.28 15.17
N SER A 203 -2.79 -8.38 15.89
CA SER A 203 -2.76 -8.05 17.34
C SER A 203 -2.67 -6.55 17.63
N HIS A 204 -2.46 -5.72 16.60
CA HIS A 204 -2.23 -4.28 16.73
C HIS A 204 -3.23 -3.45 15.91
N ILE A 205 -4.42 -4.00 15.70
CA ILE A 205 -5.55 -3.35 15.02
C ILE A 205 -6.76 -3.21 15.96
N HIS A 206 -7.73 -2.44 15.49
CA HIS A 206 -9.06 -2.34 16.09
C HIS A 206 -10.15 -2.49 15.02
N GLU A 207 -11.40 -2.52 15.40
CA GLU A 207 -12.52 -2.78 14.47
C GLU A 207 -12.64 -1.77 13.31
N ASN A 208 -12.08 -0.57 13.45
CA ASN A 208 -12.09 0.46 12.40
C ASN A 208 -10.80 0.50 11.57
N THR A 209 -9.84 -0.37 11.84
CA THR A 209 -8.60 -0.46 11.06
C THR A 209 -8.88 -0.86 9.61
N VAL A 210 -8.12 -0.26 8.71
CA VAL A 210 -8.10 -0.61 7.28
C VAL A 210 -6.72 -1.12 6.93
N ILE A 211 -6.63 -2.32 6.34
CA ILE A 211 -5.35 -2.81 5.79
C ILE A 211 -5.46 -2.84 4.27
N VAL A 212 -4.48 -2.26 3.60
CA VAL A 212 -4.34 -2.24 2.14
C VAL A 212 -3.10 -3.04 1.75
N PHE A 213 -3.26 -3.96 0.82
CA PHE A 213 -2.18 -4.75 0.23
C PHE A 213 -1.95 -4.31 -1.20
N ASP A 214 -0.69 -4.06 -1.57
CA ASP A 214 -0.33 -3.81 -2.95
C ASP A 214 -0.07 -5.12 -3.73
N ASP A 215 -0.25 -5.05 -5.04
CA ASP A 215 0.10 -6.11 -5.99
C ASP A 215 -0.57 -7.47 -5.76
N ILE A 216 -1.84 -7.49 -5.29
CA ILE A 216 -2.57 -8.73 -4.94
C ILE A 216 -2.72 -9.74 -6.11
N HIS A 217 -2.61 -9.28 -7.36
CA HIS A 217 -2.64 -10.11 -8.57
C HIS A 217 -1.33 -10.11 -9.37
N TRP A 218 -0.22 -9.67 -8.76
CA TRP A 218 1.09 -9.60 -9.43
C TRP A 218 1.64 -10.98 -9.84
N SER A 219 1.42 -11.98 -9.00
CA SER A 219 1.92 -13.34 -9.21
C SER A 219 0.93 -14.38 -8.67
N PRO A 220 1.05 -15.67 -9.06
CA PRO A 220 0.26 -16.74 -8.45
C PRO A 220 0.41 -16.80 -6.93
N GLY A 221 1.61 -16.49 -6.40
CA GLY A 221 1.88 -16.43 -4.97
C GLY A 221 1.08 -15.31 -4.28
N MET A 222 1.05 -14.10 -4.86
CA MET A 222 0.30 -12.98 -4.32
C MET A 222 -1.22 -13.21 -4.41
N ALA A 223 -1.71 -13.77 -5.51
CA ALA A 223 -3.12 -14.12 -5.62
C ALA A 223 -3.53 -15.15 -4.55
N LYS A 224 -2.66 -16.13 -4.26
CA LYS A 224 -2.89 -17.09 -3.18
C LYS A 224 -2.87 -16.42 -1.81
N ALA A 225 -1.94 -15.49 -1.56
CA ALA A 225 -1.89 -14.71 -0.34
C ALA A 225 -3.18 -13.91 -0.14
N TRP A 226 -3.67 -13.26 -1.18
CA TRP A 226 -4.93 -12.51 -1.13
C TRP A 226 -6.13 -13.39 -0.78
N GLU A 227 -6.25 -14.58 -1.38
CA GLU A 227 -7.32 -15.52 -1.05
C GLU A 227 -7.23 -15.99 0.43
N GLU A 228 -6.01 -16.27 0.93
CA GLU A 228 -5.81 -16.65 2.34
C GLU A 228 -6.16 -15.50 3.29
N ILE A 229 -5.74 -14.28 3.00
CA ILE A 229 -6.04 -13.07 3.80
C ILE A 229 -7.54 -12.81 3.84
N LYS A 230 -8.23 -12.83 2.70
CA LYS A 230 -9.68 -12.68 2.65
C LYS A 230 -10.42 -13.73 3.48
N SER A 231 -9.87 -14.94 3.54
CA SER A 231 -10.48 -16.07 4.25
C SER A 231 -10.32 -16.00 5.76
N ALA A 232 -9.40 -15.16 6.27
CA ALA A 232 -9.15 -15.03 7.71
C ALA A 232 -10.44 -14.66 8.48
N THR A 233 -10.63 -15.25 9.65
CA THR A 233 -11.87 -15.08 10.46
C THR A 233 -12.09 -13.64 10.91
N GLU A 234 -11.03 -12.90 11.13
CA GLU A 234 -11.01 -11.50 11.54
C GLU A 234 -11.51 -10.56 10.46
N VAL A 235 -11.31 -10.92 9.19
CA VAL A 235 -11.73 -10.11 8.04
C VAL A 235 -13.24 -10.24 7.84
N THR A 236 -13.95 -9.13 7.95
CA THR A 236 -15.40 -9.07 7.80
C THR A 236 -15.83 -8.52 6.43
N LEU A 237 -14.98 -7.72 5.79
CA LEU A 237 -15.20 -7.21 4.43
C LEU A 237 -13.87 -7.16 3.69
N SER A 238 -13.87 -7.57 2.42
CA SER A 238 -12.76 -7.42 1.49
C SER A 238 -13.17 -6.72 0.20
N LEU A 239 -12.29 -5.86 -0.32
CA LEU A 239 -12.46 -5.16 -1.59
C LEU A 239 -11.25 -5.42 -2.48
N ASP A 240 -11.48 -5.93 -3.69
CA ASP A 240 -10.47 -6.15 -4.71
C ASP A 240 -10.57 -5.05 -5.78
N LEU A 241 -9.50 -4.26 -5.94
CA LEU A 241 -9.34 -3.21 -6.95
C LEU A 241 -8.30 -3.59 -8.01
N PHE A 242 -7.98 -4.87 -8.15
CA PHE A 242 -6.95 -5.48 -8.97
C PHE A 242 -5.53 -5.28 -8.43
N TYR A 243 -5.05 -4.06 -8.31
CA TYR A 243 -3.73 -3.81 -7.71
C TYR A 243 -3.82 -3.77 -6.18
N PHE A 244 -4.82 -3.09 -5.64
CA PHE A 244 -5.03 -3.03 -4.20
C PHE A 244 -6.09 -4.02 -3.75
N GLY A 245 -5.74 -4.81 -2.71
CA GLY A 245 -6.68 -5.53 -1.88
C GLY A 245 -6.88 -4.77 -0.57
N ILE A 246 -8.11 -4.56 -0.15
CA ILE A 246 -8.43 -3.82 1.06
C ILE A 246 -9.25 -4.71 1.97
N VAL A 247 -8.89 -4.81 3.25
CA VAL A 247 -9.67 -5.56 4.24
C VAL A 247 -10.07 -4.69 5.42
N PHE A 248 -11.23 -5.04 5.99
CA PHE A 248 -11.85 -4.38 7.13
C PHE A 248 -12.26 -5.40 8.19
N PHE A 249 -12.36 -4.94 9.44
CA PHE A 249 -12.57 -5.75 10.65
C PHE A 249 -13.83 -5.34 11.44
N ARG A 250 -14.76 -4.68 10.77
CA ARG A 250 -15.94 -4.08 11.38
C ARG A 250 -16.91 -5.10 11.93
N LYS A 251 -17.22 -5.00 13.22
CA LYS A 251 -18.11 -5.93 13.93
C LYS A 251 -19.59 -5.79 13.56
N GLU A 252 -19.99 -4.65 12.98
CA GLU A 252 -21.36 -4.46 12.49
C GLU A 252 -21.71 -5.32 11.27
N PHE A 253 -20.72 -5.89 10.59
CA PHE A 253 -20.98 -6.81 9.47
C PHE A 253 -21.26 -8.21 10.00
N LEU A 254 -22.54 -8.58 10.07
CA LEU A 254 -23.00 -9.88 10.58
C LEU A 254 -22.53 -11.06 9.71
N HIS A 255 -22.26 -10.80 8.43
CA HIS A 255 -21.78 -11.79 7.47
C HIS A 255 -20.57 -11.23 6.73
N LYS A 256 -19.61 -12.10 6.47
CA LYS A 256 -18.44 -11.75 5.64
C LYS A 256 -18.88 -11.31 4.24
N GLN A 257 -18.32 -10.21 3.77
CA GLN A 257 -18.59 -9.62 2.46
C GLN A 257 -17.30 -9.61 1.63
N ASP A 258 -17.40 -9.91 0.34
CA ASP A 258 -16.27 -9.87 -0.60
C ASP A 258 -16.74 -9.23 -1.93
N PHE A 259 -16.10 -8.15 -2.33
CA PHE A 259 -16.48 -7.42 -3.54
C PHE A 259 -15.25 -7.14 -4.41
N VAL A 260 -15.44 -7.33 -5.70
CA VAL A 260 -14.51 -6.87 -6.74
C VAL A 260 -15.06 -5.56 -7.29
N LEU A 261 -14.32 -4.46 -7.12
CA LEU A 261 -14.78 -3.12 -7.48
C LEU A 261 -13.99 -2.56 -8.65
N ARG A 262 -14.68 -1.91 -9.58
CA ARG A 262 -14.05 -1.26 -10.72
C ARG A 262 -13.32 0.00 -10.29
N TYR A 263 -11.99 -0.01 -10.46
CA TYR A 263 -11.12 1.15 -10.32
C TYR A 263 -10.18 1.26 -11.52
N SER A 264 -10.05 2.44 -12.12
CA SER A 264 -9.21 2.67 -13.31
C SER A 264 -8.87 4.15 -13.44
#